data_c2be07b1a39d74d75dec960b1fdb62cc
#
_entry.id   c2be07b1a39d74d75dec960b1fdb62cc
#
_cell.length_a   1.000
_cell.length_b   1.000
_cell.length_c   1.000
_cell.angle_alpha   90.00
_cell.angle_beta   90.00
_cell.angle_gamma   90.00
#
_symmetry.space_group_name_H-M   'P 1'
#
loop_
_entity.id
_entity.type
_entity.pdbx_description
1 polymer ?
#
loop_
_entity_poly.entity_id
_entity_poly.type
_entity_poly.pdbx_seq_one_letter_code
_entity_poly.pdbx_strand_id
1 'polypeptide(L)'
;VRSALAYEPTAEDVFLVSYPKCGSTWLMNILYHILNDRPPPTNFADWSRELPLLEFQGAESVRDMPRPGVIRSHLPFYVKAASEDARYIYICRNPFDCCVSFFYHCKSFPRYKFEDGTFDEFLEMFMTGNVDFGDYFNHLQSGFEHRNKSNVLFVTYENLRGDIATGVLMIADFLGKEYGRRLREDKGLLDRV
;
A
#
# COMPACT_ATOMS: atom_id res chain seq x y z
N VAL A 1 10.43 8.78 -9.92
CA VAL A 1 11.28 8.25 -8.84
C VAL A 1 12.12 9.34 -8.16
N ARG A 2 12.94 10.16 -8.87
CA ARG A 2 13.80 11.19 -8.21
C ARG A 2 12.99 12.15 -7.33
N SER A 3 11.86 12.67 -7.82
CA SER A 3 10.95 13.54 -7.07
C SER A 3 10.37 12.80 -5.84
N ALA A 4 10.03 11.51 -5.97
CA ALA A 4 9.55 10.70 -4.87
C ALA A 4 10.59 10.56 -3.73
N LEU A 5 11.84 10.34 -4.08
CA LEU A 5 12.92 10.24 -3.09
C LEU A 5 13.17 11.56 -2.35
N ALA A 6 12.95 12.69 -3.03
CA ALA A 6 13.11 14.03 -2.46
C ALA A 6 11.86 14.51 -1.66
N TYR A 7 10.78 13.74 -1.62
CA TYR A 7 9.61 14.11 -0.83
C TYR A 7 9.92 13.97 0.66
N GLU A 8 9.69 15.01 1.42
CA GLU A 8 9.81 15.02 2.88
C GLU A 8 8.43 14.82 3.50
N PRO A 9 8.19 13.67 4.15
CA PRO A 9 6.92 13.38 4.79
C PRO A 9 6.63 14.33 5.96
N THR A 10 5.34 14.63 6.16
CA THR A 10 4.83 15.47 7.24
C THR A 10 3.97 14.65 8.21
N ALA A 11 3.61 15.24 9.35
CA ALA A 11 2.75 14.59 10.36
C ALA A 11 1.31 14.28 9.86
N GLU A 12 0.87 14.94 8.78
CA GLU A 12 -0.43 14.70 8.15
C GLU A 12 -0.40 13.53 7.17
N ASP A 13 0.78 13.03 6.82
CA ASP A 13 0.92 11.99 5.82
C ASP A 13 0.66 10.60 6.38
N VAL A 14 -0.14 9.84 5.65
CA VAL A 14 -0.33 8.42 5.84
C VAL A 14 0.18 7.69 4.60
N PHE A 15 1.17 6.84 4.78
CA PHE A 15 1.71 6.01 3.72
C PHE A 15 1.16 4.60 3.77
N LEU A 16 0.74 4.09 2.62
CA LEU A 16 0.56 2.66 2.39
C LEU A 16 1.76 2.13 1.62
N VAL A 17 2.61 1.39 2.29
CA VAL A 17 3.82 0.78 1.73
C VAL A 17 3.61 -0.72 1.52
N SER A 18 3.98 -1.21 0.35
CA SER A 18 3.91 -2.64 0.04
C SER A 18 4.80 -3.00 -1.13
N TYR A 19 5.25 -4.24 -1.20
CA TYR A 19 5.68 -4.80 -2.48
C TYR A 19 4.47 -4.89 -3.45
N PRO A 20 4.65 -4.78 -4.77
CA PRO A 20 3.56 -4.97 -5.72
C PRO A 20 2.79 -6.26 -5.47
N LYS A 21 1.47 -6.23 -5.70
CA LYS A 21 0.57 -7.41 -5.59
C LYS A 21 0.32 -7.93 -4.17
N CYS A 22 0.75 -7.21 -3.14
CA CYS A 22 0.46 -7.54 -1.74
C CYS A 22 -0.90 -7.04 -1.23
N GLY A 23 -1.81 -6.60 -2.10
CA GLY A 23 -3.16 -6.17 -1.71
C GLY A 23 -3.30 -4.66 -1.48
N SER A 24 -2.35 -3.84 -1.94
CA SER A 24 -2.38 -2.38 -1.77
C SER A 24 -3.66 -1.73 -2.29
N THR A 25 -4.20 -2.15 -3.43
CA THR A 25 -5.44 -1.58 -3.97
C THR A 25 -6.64 -1.89 -3.07
N TRP A 26 -6.73 -3.09 -2.52
CA TRP A 26 -7.78 -3.47 -1.57
C TRP A 26 -7.66 -2.65 -0.28
N LEU A 27 -6.46 -2.59 0.32
CA LEU A 27 -6.24 -1.82 1.54
C LEU A 27 -6.43 -0.31 1.32
N MET A 28 -6.13 0.21 0.12
CA MET A 28 -6.44 1.60 -0.23
C MET A 28 -7.93 1.91 -0.16
N ASN A 29 -8.80 1.01 -0.62
CA ASN A 29 -10.25 1.20 -0.51
C ASN A 29 -10.68 1.24 0.96
N ILE A 30 -10.17 0.33 1.79
CA ILE A 30 -10.41 0.31 3.23
C ILE A 30 -10.00 1.64 3.86
N LEU A 31 -8.76 2.08 3.61
CA LEU A 31 -8.22 3.32 4.14
C LEU A 31 -9.03 4.54 3.67
N TYR A 32 -9.45 4.54 2.44
CA TYR A 32 -10.28 5.62 1.89
C TYR A 32 -11.60 5.75 2.67
N HIS A 33 -12.30 4.63 2.91
CA HIS A 33 -13.55 4.61 3.66
C HIS A 33 -13.35 4.97 5.15
N ILE A 34 -12.22 4.60 5.76
CA ILE A 34 -11.91 5.00 7.13
C ILE A 34 -11.72 6.52 7.22
N LEU A 35 -11.03 7.12 6.25
CA LEU A 35 -10.66 8.53 6.29
C LEU A 35 -11.74 9.47 5.73
N ASN A 36 -12.63 8.99 4.86
CA ASN A 36 -13.59 9.81 4.14
C ASN A 36 -15.03 9.30 4.33
N ASP A 37 -15.99 10.21 4.38
CA ASP A 37 -17.42 9.89 4.49
C ASP A 37 -18.10 9.67 3.12
N ARG A 38 -17.32 9.46 2.07
CA ARG A 38 -17.79 9.24 0.70
C ARG A 38 -17.10 8.03 0.06
N PRO A 39 -17.70 7.40 -0.95
CA PRO A 39 -17.05 6.31 -1.66
C PRO A 39 -15.81 6.79 -2.43
N PRO A 40 -14.84 5.89 -2.68
CA PRO A 40 -13.66 6.22 -3.47
C PRO A 40 -14.04 6.61 -4.91
N PRO A 41 -13.21 7.42 -5.58
CA PRO A 41 -13.43 7.80 -6.97
C PRO A 41 -13.51 6.57 -7.89
N THR A 42 -14.43 6.60 -8.85
CA THR A 42 -14.62 5.51 -9.82
C THR A 42 -13.84 5.72 -11.11
N ASN A 43 -13.50 6.96 -11.46
CA ASN A 43 -12.69 7.25 -12.63
C ASN A 43 -11.20 7.31 -12.28
N PHE A 44 -10.36 6.95 -13.23
CA PHE A 44 -8.90 6.87 -13.04
C PHE A 44 -8.24 8.22 -12.71
N ALA A 45 -8.73 9.31 -13.27
CA ALA A 45 -8.12 10.64 -13.07
C ALA A 45 -8.28 11.10 -11.61
N ASP A 46 -9.50 11.03 -11.06
CA ASP A 46 -9.77 11.38 -9.67
C ASP A 46 -9.12 10.39 -8.71
N TRP A 47 -9.19 9.08 -9.01
CA TRP A 47 -8.47 8.06 -8.24
C TRP A 47 -6.98 8.38 -8.13
N SER A 48 -6.35 8.71 -9.24
CA SER A 48 -4.92 9.02 -9.32
C SER A 48 -4.55 10.28 -8.54
N ARG A 49 -5.44 11.29 -8.56
CA ARG A 49 -5.26 12.54 -7.83
C ARG A 49 -5.40 12.36 -6.31
N GLU A 50 -6.39 11.58 -5.86
CA GLU A 50 -6.70 11.42 -4.45
C GLU A 50 -5.87 10.34 -3.75
N LEU A 51 -5.37 9.37 -4.52
CA LEU A 51 -4.62 8.21 -4.04
C LEU A 51 -3.34 8.03 -4.85
N PRO A 52 -2.43 9.00 -4.81
CA PRO A 52 -1.23 8.99 -5.65
C PRO A 52 -0.31 7.82 -5.33
N LEU A 53 0.33 7.28 -6.36
CA LEU A 53 1.46 6.37 -6.25
C LEU A 53 2.73 7.20 -6.39
N LEU A 54 3.39 7.43 -5.28
CA LEU A 54 4.46 8.43 -5.13
C LEU A 54 5.57 8.29 -6.16
N GLU A 55 6.08 7.08 -6.42
CA GLU A 55 7.17 6.84 -7.35
C GLU A 55 6.82 7.05 -8.83
N PHE A 56 5.53 7.00 -9.19
CA PHE A 56 5.06 7.28 -10.55
C PHE A 56 4.66 8.72 -10.76
N GLN A 57 3.92 9.31 -9.82
CA GLN A 57 3.33 10.64 -9.97
C GLN A 57 4.20 11.75 -9.40
N GLY A 58 5.14 11.39 -8.48
CA GLY A 58 6.09 12.33 -7.90
C GLY A 58 5.55 13.11 -6.70
N ALA A 59 6.43 13.91 -6.09
CA ALA A 59 6.14 14.67 -4.87
C ALA A 59 5.06 15.75 -5.04
N GLU A 60 4.92 16.32 -6.23
CA GLU A 60 3.92 17.38 -6.50
C GLU A 60 2.51 16.81 -6.34
N SER A 61 2.22 15.66 -6.94
CA SER A 61 0.90 15.00 -6.80
C SER A 61 0.52 14.72 -5.35
N VAL A 62 1.51 14.43 -4.50
CA VAL A 62 1.29 14.21 -3.07
C VAL A 62 0.99 15.52 -2.34
N ARG A 63 1.67 16.62 -2.71
CA ARG A 63 1.40 17.95 -2.13
C ARG A 63 0.01 18.46 -2.48
N ASP A 64 -0.45 18.17 -3.69
CA ASP A 64 -1.73 18.65 -4.24
C ASP A 64 -2.91 17.70 -3.93
N MET A 65 -2.66 16.53 -3.31
CA MET A 65 -3.73 15.59 -2.99
C MET A 65 -4.66 16.13 -1.89
N PRO A 66 -5.98 15.83 -1.95
CA PRO A 66 -6.91 16.15 -0.87
C PRO A 66 -6.51 15.47 0.46
N ARG A 67 -6.74 16.19 1.57
CA ARG A 67 -6.51 15.68 2.93
C ARG A 67 -7.85 15.52 3.67
N PRO A 68 -8.02 14.52 4.55
CA PRO A 68 -7.09 13.41 4.81
C PRO A 68 -6.99 12.46 3.61
N GLY A 69 -5.81 11.91 3.39
CA GLY A 69 -5.57 11.03 2.26
C GLY A 69 -4.40 10.07 2.47
N VAL A 70 -4.23 9.12 1.57
CA VAL A 70 -3.20 8.07 1.66
C VAL A 70 -2.27 8.12 0.46
N ILE A 71 -0.99 8.13 0.73
CA ILE A 71 0.09 8.09 -0.25
C ILE A 71 0.49 6.62 -0.43
N ARG A 72 0.35 6.08 -1.65
CA ARG A 72 0.88 4.74 -1.94
C ARG A 72 2.36 4.80 -2.28
N SER A 73 3.09 3.78 -1.87
CA SER A 73 4.46 3.57 -2.30
C SER A 73 4.81 2.08 -2.36
N HIS A 74 5.55 1.69 -3.39
CA HIS A 74 6.19 0.39 -3.50
C HIS A 74 7.70 0.47 -3.24
N LEU A 75 8.19 1.61 -2.76
CA LEU A 75 9.59 1.77 -2.38
C LEU A 75 9.83 1.15 -0.98
N PRO A 76 10.83 0.27 -0.84
CA PRO A 76 11.19 -0.28 0.47
C PRO A 76 11.84 0.79 1.35
N PHE A 77 11.82 0.59 2.67
CA PHE A 77 12.36 1.55 3.62
C PHE A 77 13.88 1.75 3.52
N TYR A 78 14.62 0.84 2.92
CA TYR A 78 16.05 1.06 2.63
C TYR A 78 16.30 1.99 1.43
N VAL A 79 15.29 2.20 0.56
CA VAL A 79 15.35 3.14 -0.57
C VAL A 79 14.80 4.50 -0.15
N LYS A 80 13.70 4.52 0.59
CA LYS A 80 13.12 5.72 1.17
C LYS A 80 12.80 5.45 2.64
N ALA A 81 13.66 5.97 3.52
CA ALA A 81 13.52 5.78 4.95
C ALA A 81 12.17 6.32 5.47
N ALA A 82 11.60 5.60 6.43
CA ALA A 82 10.42 6.06 7.14
C ALA A 82 10.78 7.29 7.99
N SER A 83 10.06 8.40 7.79
CA SER A 83 10.10 9.56 8.67
C SER A 83 9.47 9.24 10.02
N GLU A 84 9.92 9.91 11.08
CA GLU A 84 9.27 9.79 12.40
C GLU A 84 7.97 10.60 12.49
N ASP A 85 7.78 11.58 11.60
CA ASP A 85 6.61 12.45 11.59
C ASP A 85 5.38 11.79 10.98
N ALA A 86 5.54 11.02 9.88
CA ALA A 86 4.44 10.41 9.14
C ALA A 86 4.03 9.05 9.71
N ARG A 87 2.81 8.60 9.39
CA ARG A 87 2.33 7.24 9.68
C ARG A 87 2.51 6.32 8.49
N TYR A 88 2.85 5.08 8.75
CA TYR A 88 3.07 4.07 7.73
C TYR A 88 2.24 2.81 8.02
N ILE A 89 1.50 2.34 7.03
CA ILE A 89 0.88 1.03 7.03
C ILE A 89 1.63 0.19 6.02
N TYR A 90 2.33 -0.83 6.50
CA TYR A 90 3.06 -1.75 5.64
C TYR A 90 2.27 -3.04 5.50
N ILE A 91 1.89 -3.40 4.26
CA ILE A 91 1.20 -4.65 3.98
C ILE A 91 2.08 -5.59 3.17
N CYS A 92 2.24 -6.82 3.67
CA CYS A 92 2.87 -7.92 2.95
C CYS A 92 1.87 -9.05 2.66
N ARG A 93 2.28 -10.00 1.86
CA ARG A 93 1.49 -11.15 1.44
C ARG A 93 2.38 -12.38 1.33
N ASN A 94 1.83 -13.59 1.44
CA ASN A 94 2.55 -14.82 1.15
C ASN A 94 3.34 -14.71 -0.17
N PRO A 95 4.65 -15.02 -0.19
CA PRO A 95 5.50 -14.84 -1.37
C PRO A 95 5.04 -15.66 -2.59
N PHE A 96 4.51 -16.86 -2.38
CA PHE A 96 3.99 -17.69 -3.48
C PHE A 96 2.78 -17.02 -4.16
N ASP A 97 1.83 -16.56 -3.36
CA ASP A 97 0.64 -15.85 -3.86
C ASP A 97 1.01 -14.51 -4.51
N CYS A 98 2.00 -13.81 -3.96
CA CYS A 98 2.50 -12.57 -4.50
C CYS A 98 3.15 -12.81 -5.88
N CYS A 99 4.02 -13.82 -6.00
CA CYS A 99 4.69 -14.21 -7.23
C CYS A 99 3.67 -14.55 -8.34
N VAL A 100 2.71 -15.43 -8.04
CA VAL A 100 1.66 -15.81 -9.00
C VAL A 100 0.84 -14.58 -9.43
N SER A 101 0.43 -13.73 -8.49
CA SER A 101 -0.32 -12.51 -8.80
C SER A 101 0.49 -11.52 -9.64
N PHE A 102 1.80 -11.46 -9.43
CA PHE A 102 2.67 -10.56 -10.18
C PHE A 102 2.95 -11.10 -11.60
N PHE A 103 3.10 -12.39 -11.75
CA PHE A 103 3.17 -13.05 -13.05
C PHE A 103 1.98 -12.67 -13.94
N TYR A 104 0.75 -12.88 -13.47
CA TYR A 104 -0.44 -12.51 -14.23
C TYR A 104 -0.55 -11.02 -14.50
N HIS A 105 -0.09 -10.19 -13.58
CA HIS A 105 -0.03 -8.75 -13.80
C HIS A 105 0.93 -8.40 -14.94
N CYS A 106 2.13 -8.97 -14.96
CA CYS A 106 3.10 -8.73 -16.03
C CYS A 106 2.59 -9.22 -17.40
N LYS A 107 1.91 -10.36 -17.43
CA LYS A 107 1.29 -10.87 -18.67
C LYS A 107 0.16 -9.99 -19.19
N SER A 108 -0.64 -9.41 -18.30
CA SER A 108 -1.82 -8.62 -18.69
C SER A 108 -1.53 -7.14 -18.94
N PHE A 109 -0.37 -6.64 -18.54
CA PHE A 109 -0.04 -5.23 -18.65
C PHE A 109 0.96 -4.99 -19.79
N PRO A 110 0.53 -4.42 -20.95
CA PRO A 110 1.31 -4.36 -22.18
C PRO A 110 2.70 -3.69 -22.04
N ARG A 111 2.86 -2.83 -21.02
CA ARG A 111 4.13 -2.14 -20.76
C ARG A 111 5.28 -3.08 -20.43
N TYR A 112 4.97 -4.25 -19.85
CA TYR A 112 5.98 -5.26 -19.51
C TYR A 112 6.47 -6.05 -20.73
N LYS A 113 5.67 -6.10 -21.81
CA LYS A 113 5.97 -6.91 -23.00
C LYS A 113 6.29 -8.37 -22.65
N PHE A 114 5.47 -8.92 -21.75
CA PHE A 114 5.67 -10.26 -21.17
C PHE A 114 4.44 -11.16 -21.40
N GLU A 115 3.61 -10.84 -22.39
CA GLU A 115 2.39 -11.57 -22.74
C GLU A 115 2.65 -13.04 -23.11
N ASP A 116 3.78 -13.33 -23.73
CA ASP A 116 4.20 -14.69 -24.12
C ASP A 116 5.11 -15.38 -23.09
N GLY A 117 5.51 -14.65 -22.01
CA GLY A 117 6.39 -15.19 -20.97
C GLY A 117 5.76 -16.34 -20.18
N THR A 118 6.60 -17.30 -19.79
CA THR A 118 6.20 -18.46 -18.98
C THR A 118 6.29 -18.17 -17.50
N PHE A 119 5.61 -19.00 -16.68
CA PHE A 119 5.72 -18.89 -15.23
C PHE A 119 7.12 -19.22 -14.71
N ASP A 120 7.80 -20.18 -15.32
CA ASP A 120 9.15 -20.59 -14.91
C ASP A 120 10.16 -19.44 -15.12
N GLU A 121 10.09 -18.74 -16.26
CA GLU A 121 10.91 -17.56 -16.54
C GLU A 121 10.62 -16.44 -15.52
N PHE A 122 9.33 -16.19 -15.22
CA PHE A 122 8.95 -15.18 -14.24
C PHE A 122 9.42 -15.56 -12.83
N LEU A 123 9.28 -16.82 -12.44
CA LEU A 123 9.71 -17.32 -11.13
C LEU A 123 11.22 -17.11 -10.93
N GLU A 124 12.04 -17.41 -11.94
CA GLU A 124 13.48 -17.13 -11.88
C GLU A 124 13.77 -15.64 -11.70
N MET A 125 13.09 -14.78 -12.47
CA MET A 125 13.20 -13.32 -12.34
C MET A 125 12.77 -12.83 -10.96
N PHE A 126 11.67 -13.36 -10.42
CA PHE A 126 11.16 -13.02 -9.10
C PHE A 126 12.11 -13.43 -7.97
N MET A 127 12.64 -14.66 -8.05
CA MET A 127 13.59 -15.21 -7.06
C MET A 127 14.96 -14.52 -7.06
N THR A 128 15.35 -13.95 -8.21
CA THR A 128 16.61 -13.22 -8.36
C THR A 128 16.45 -11.70 -8.20
N GLY A 129 15.21 -11.22 -7.98
CA GLY A 129 14.91 -9.80 -7.86
C GLY A 129 14.99 -9.01 -9.18
N ASN A 130 15.03 -9.69 -10.32
CA ASN A 130 15.07 -9.08 -11.66
C ASN A 130 13.67 -8.71 -12.18
N VAL A 131 12.85 -8.15 -11.30
CA VAL A 131 11.49 -7.65 -11.58
C VAL A 131 11.37 -6.22 -11.09
N ASP A 132 10.29 -5.53 -11.48
CA ASP A 132 10.01 -4.19 -10.97
C ASP A 132 9.97 -4.18 -9.44
N PHE A 133 10.59 -3.18 -8.85
CA PHE A 133 10.77 -2.99 -7.40
C PHE A 133 11.73 -4.00 -6.72
N GLY A 134 12.47 -4.80 -7.50
CA GLY A 134 13.57 -5.62 -7.01
C GLY A 134 13.14 -6.84 -6.21
N ASP A 135 13.99 -7.25 -5.30
CA ASP A 135 13.83 -8.47 -4.49
C ASP A 135 12.71 -8.35 -3.46
N TYR A 136 11.76 -9.28 -3.51
CA TYR A 136 10.61 -9.36 -2.60
C TYR A 136 11.04 -9.52 -1.14
N PHE A 137 12.02 -10.38 -0.86
CA PHE A 137 12.40 -10.71 0.51
C PHE A 137 13.15 -9.56 1.18
N ASN A 138 14.00 -8.85 0.43
CA ASN A 138 14.65 -7.64 0.90
C ASN A 138 13.63 -6.53 1.19
N HIS A 139 12.61 -6.40 0.33
CA HIS A 139 11.52 -5.46 0.57
C HIS A 139 10.73 -5.82 1.84
N LEU A 140 10.35 -7.10 1.99
CA LEU A 140 9.64 -7.61 3.17
C LEU A 140 10.46 -7.39 4.45
N GLN A 141 11.75 -7.72 4.42
CA GLN A 141 12.65 -7.51 5.54
C GLN A 141 12.67 -6.05 5.98
N SER A 142 12.75 -5.11 5.03
CA SER A 142 12.74 -3.68 5.34
C SER A 142 11.47 -3.23 6.08
N GLY A 143 10.31 -3.77 5.71
CA GLY A 143 9.05 -3.52 6.43
C GLY A 143 9.03 -4.15 7.82
N PHE A 144 9.48 -5.39 7.90
CA PHE A 144 9.48 -6.17 9.15
C PHE A 144 10.41 -5.57 10.22
N GLU A 145 11.55 -5.04 9.83
CA GLU A 145 12.49 -4.36 10.75
C GLU A 145 11.88 -3.11 11.39
N HIS A 146 10.92 -2.47 10.73
CA HIS A 146 10.22 -1.28 11.21
C HIS A 146 8.94 -1.58 12.01
N ARG A 147 8.50 -2.85 12.12
CA ARG A 147 7.21 -3.25 12.70
C ARG A 147 6.97 -2.82 14.14
N ASN A 148 8.04 -2.56 14.90
CA ASN A 148 7.97 -2.15 16.30
C ASN A 148 8.01 -0.62 16.50
N LYS A 149 8.11 0.17 15.43
CA LYS A 149 8.02 1.63 15.52
C LYS A 149 6.57 2.04 15.76
N SER A 150 6.34 3.01 16.65
CA SER A 150 5.00 3.47 17.02
C SER A 150 4.21 4.08 15.86
N ASN A 151 4.89 4.56 14.83
CA ASN A 151 4.30 5.16 13.63
C ASN A 151 4.26 4.20 12.44
N VAL A 152 4.54 2.89 12.64
CA VAL A 152 4.45 1.86 11.62
C VAL A 152 3.49 0.75 12.06
N LEU A 153 2.44 0.52 11.28
CA LEU A 153 1.56 -0.62 11.43
C LEU A 153 1.92 -1.68 10.38
N PHE A 154 2.41 -2.83 10.84
CA PHE A 154 2.73 -3.96 9.97
C PHE A 154 1.56 -4.93 9.92
N VAL A 155 1.01 -5.19 8.74
CA VAL A 155 -0.12 -6.11 8.52
C VAL A 155 0.21 -7.14 7.45
N THR A 156 -0.38 -8.33 7.57
CA THR A 156 -0.33 -9.33 6.50
C THR A 156 -1.68 -9.37 5.78
N TYR A 157 -1.64 -9.57 4.48
CA TYR A 157 -2.84 -9.73 3.66
C TYR A 157 -3.74 -10.85 4.18
N GLU A 158 -3.13 -11.95 4.61
CA GLU A 158 -3.80 -13.15 5.09
C GLU A 158 -4.57 -12.89 6.40
N ASN A 159 -3.94 -12.21 7.37
CA ASN A 159 -4.60 -11.85 8.63
C ASN A 159 -5.77 -10.88 8.41
N LEU A 160 -5.53 -9.86 7.58
CA LEU A 160 -6.58 -8.90 7.25
C LEU A 160 -7.76 -9.57 6.54
N ARG A 161 -7.50 -10.53 5.65
CA ARG A 161 -8.54 -11.30 4.96
C ARG A 161 -9.25 -12.30 5.90
N GLY A 162 -8.54 -12.86 6.85
CA GLY A 162 -9.08 -13.85 7.81
C GLY A 162 -10.07 -13.25 8.79
N ASP A 163 -9.84 -12.00 9.21
CA ASP A 163 -10.73 -11.24 10.09
C ASP A 163 -10.71 -9.75 9.68
N ILE A 164 -11.52 -9.43 8.69
CA ILE A 164 -11.59 -8.09 8.12
C ILE A 164 -12.06 -7.06 9.14
N ALA A 165 -13.06 -7.39 9.95
CA ALA A 165 -13.64 -6.45 10.92
C ALA A 165 -12.61 -6.03 11.98
N THR A 166 -11.91 -7.00 12.59
CA THR A 166 -10.84 -6.72 13.56
C THR A 166 -9.68 -5.97 12.89
N GLY A 167 -9.29 -6.36 11.68
CA GLY A 167 -8.23 -5.69 10.93
C GLY A 167 -8.55 -4.23 10.60
N VAL A 168 -9.76 -3.94 10.16
CA VAL A 168 -10.24 -2.58 9.88
C VAL A 168 -10.24 -1.71 11.14
N LEU A 169 -10.73 -2.25 12.27
CA LEU A 169 -10.72 -1.53 13.54
C LEU A 169 -9.30 -1.24 14.04
N MET A 170 -8.39 -2.19 13.90
CA MET A 170 -6.97 -2.02 14.25
C MET A 170 -6.33 -0.90 13.40
N ILE A 171 -6.58 -0.89 12.11
CA ILE A 171 -6.09 0.15 11.19
C ILE A 171 -6.70 1.51 11.56
N ALA A 172 -7.99 1.57 11.82
CA ALA A 172 -8.67 2.81 12.19
C ALA A 172 -8.12 3.40 13.51
N ASP A 173 -7.90 2.56 14.53
CA ASP A 173 -7.31 2.99 15.81
C ASP A 173 -5.87 3.49 15.63
N PHE A 174 -5.10 2.89 14.74
CA PHE A 174 -3.74 3.33 14.40
C PHE A 174 -3.74 4.70 13.68
N LEU A 175 -4.71 4.95 12.81
CA LEU A 175 -4.87 6.24 12.12
C LEU A 175 -5.30 7.35 13.07
N GLY A 176 -6.17 7.02 14.05
CA GLY A 176 -6.63 7.93 15.09
C GLY A 176 -7.79 7.33 15.86
N LYS A 177 -7.84 7.56 17.18
CA LYS A 177 -8.88 7.01 18.06
C LYS A 177 -10.30 7.38 17.63
N GLU A 178 -10.47 8.54 17.01
CA GLU A 178 -11.75 9.02 16.49
C GLU A 178 -12.27 8.13 15.34
N TYR A 179 -11.41 7.63 14.47
CA TYR A 179 -11.80 6.72 13.38
C TYR A 179 -12.27 5.37 13.92
N GLY A 180 -11.51 4.78 14.85
CA GLY A 180 -11.90 3.52 15.48
C GLY A 180 -13.20 3.62 16.29
N ARG A 181 -13.40 4.74 17.02
CA ARG A 181 -14.64 5.00 17.73
C ARG A 181 -15.83 5.10 16.78
N ARG A 182 -15.72 5.88 15.70
CA ARG A 182 -16.77 6.06 14.69
C ARG A 182 -17.19 4.71 14.08
N LEU A 183 -16.24 3.84 13.73
CA LEU A 183 -16.54 2.52 13.18
C LEU A 183 -17.22 1.57 14.18
N ARG A 184 -16.93 1.70 15.47
CA ARG A 184 -17.60 0.88 16.51
C ARG A 184 -19.02 1.36 16.80
N GLU A 185 -19.26 2.67 16.72
CA GLU A 185 -20.57 3.29 16.94
C GLU A 185 -21.51 3.09 15.73
N ASP A 186 -20.99 3.07 14.51
CA ASP A 186 -21.75 2.86 13.25
C ASP A 186 -21.38 1.54 12.58
N LYS A 187 -22.15 0.48 12.92
CA LYS A 187 -21.95 -0.85 12.29
C LYS A 187 -22.17 -0.83 10.78
N GLY A 188 -23.11 -0.02 10.29
CA GLY A 188 -23.35 0.11 8.86
C GLY A 188 -22.17 0.75 8.12
N LEU A 189 -21.38 1.60 8.78
CA LEU A 189 -20.12 2.12 8.25
C LEU A 189 -19.06 1.02 8.19
N LEU A 190 -18.92 0.24 9.27
CA LEU A 190 -17.97 -0.88 9.31
C LEU A 190 -18.26 -1.92 8.21
N ASP A 191 -19.52 -2.21 7.93
CA ASP A 191 -19.93 -3.15 6.87
C ASP A 191 -19.66 -2.62 5.45
N ARG A 192 -19.52 -1.30 5.29
CA ARG A 192 -19.19 -0.66 3.99
C ARG A 192 -17.69 -0.56 3.73
N VAL A 193 -16.86 -0.64 4.76
CA VAL A 193 -15.40 -0.61 4.66
C VAL A 193 -14.84 -1.98 4.27
#